data_82aa3a5824f21dfd655f92ee57c553c4
#
_entry.id   82aa3a5824f21dfd655f92ee57c553c4
#
_cell.length_a   1.000
_cell.length_b   1.000
_cell.length_c   1.000
_cell.angle_alpha   90.00
_cell.angle_beta   90.00
_cell.angle_gamma   90.00
#
_symmetry.space_group_name_H-M   'P 1'
#
loop_
_entity.id
_entity.type
_entity.pdbx_description
1 polymer ?
#
loop_
_entity_poly.entity_id
_entity_poly.type
_entity_poly.pdbx_seq_one_letter_code
_entity_poly.pdbx_strand_id
1 'polypeptide(L)'
;CSGLAMDSHCPAARPASTPPTGQVLLTMDLQIDEFYKDCAAGLLQLYLVFPRRTALYVEDLIGLEEPDEFGLPSKRHQSCLGALLWLADEGYLRFDSTIRYEALDQAVLSEKGFLRLARTVPGVLPQLHGLPAAVQRVQSTLAWQLRQALSGAHSEQIVRLTRLLFESTLDGDSDTV
;
A
#
# COMPACT_ATOMS: atom_id res chain seq x y z
N CYS A 1 65.54 -4.44 -41.17
CA CYS A 1 64.29 -4.85 -41.73
C CYS A 1 63.23 -4.98 -40.64
N SER A 2 62.32 -4.02 -40.65
CA SER A 2 60.91 -4.02 -40.27
C SER A 2 60.46 -4.78 -39.04
N GLY A 3 60.24 -4.05 -37.94
CA GLY A 3 59.47 -4.46 -36.78
C GLY A 3 58.14 -3.73 -36.79
N LEU A 4 57.06 -4.49 -36.82
CA LEU A 4 55.70 -3.97 -36.63
C LEU A 4 55.33 -4.09 -35.13
N ALA A 5 55.15 -2.95 -34.48
CA ALA A 5 54.57 -2.87 -33.16
C ALA A 5 53.04 -2.93 -33.29
N MET A 6 52.41 -3.91 -32.67
CA MET A 6 50.97 -3.97 -32.49
C MET A 6 50.63 -3.34 -31.14
N ASP A 7 50.05 -2.15 -31.21
CA ASP A 7 49.38 -1.51 -30.04
C ASP A 7 48.05 -2.21 -29.76
N SER A 8 48.01 -2.99 -28.72
CA SER A 8 46.76 -3.53 -28.18
C SER A 8 46.15 -2.51 -27.21
N HIS A 9 45.28 -1.68 -27.73
CA HIS A 9 44.47 -0.75 -26.93
C HIS A 9 43.30 -1.52 -26.33
N CYS A 10 43.42 -1.92 -25.03
CA CYS A 10 42.27 -2.39 -24.27
C CYS A 10 41.40 -1.20 -23.87
N PRO A 11 40.08 -1.18 -24.22
CA PRO A 11 39.20 -0.17 -23.64
C PRO A 11 38.98 -0.45 -22.18
N ALA A 12 39.37 0.51 -21.35
CA ALA A 12 39.09 0.50 -19.92
C ALA A 12 37.57 0.41 -19.67
N ALA A 13 37.17 -0.60 -18.91
CA ALA A 13 35.80 -0.72 -18.41
C ALA A 13 35.42 0.53 -17.61
N ARG A 14 34.35 1.20 -18.03
CA ARG A 14 33.75 2.29 -17.24
C ARG A 14 33.34 1.74 -15.88
N PRO A 15 33.70 2.37 -14.77
CA PRO A 15 33.14 2.01 -13.48
C PRO A 15 31.65 2.31 -13.51
N ALA A 16 30.83 1.33 -13.10
CA ALA A 16 29.42 1.54 -12.88
C ALA A 16 29.25 2.68 -11.87
N SER A 17 28.58 3.74 -12.29
CA SER A 17 28.30 4.89 -11.42
C SER A 17 27.33 4.45 -10.33
N THR A 18 27.84 4.33 -9.12
CA THR A 18 27.02 4.14 -7.92
C THR A 18 26.10 5.36 -7.78
N PRO A 19 24.79 5.21 -7.67
CA PRO A 19 23.90 6.36 -7.47
C PRO A 19 24.24 7.05 -6.13
N PRO A 20 24.13 8.39 -6.06
CA PRO A 20 24.41 9.11 -4.83
C PRO A 20 23.47 8.66 -3.71
N THR A 21 24.01 8.46 -2.53
CA THR A 21 23.31 7.94 -1.33
C THR A 21 21.97 8.62 -1.06
N GLY A 22 21.84 9.91 -1.37
CA GLY A 22 20.59 10.67 -1.23
C GLY A 22 19.44 10.22 -2.16
N GLN A 23 19.75 9.79 -3.39
CA GLN A 23 18.74 9.27 -4.32
C GLN A 23 18.21 7.90 -3.91
N VAL A 24 19.04 7.05 -3.33
CA VAL A 24 18.64 5.74 -2.83
C VAL A 24 17.66 5.89 -1.67
N LEU A 25 17.92 6.80 -0.74
CA LEU A 25 17.04 7.09 0.40
C LEU A 25 15.67 7.62 -0.05
N LEU A 26 15.63 8.58 -0.97
CA LEU A 26 14.37 9.10 -1.54
C LEU A 26 13.56 8.02 -2.25
N THR A 27 14.21 7.13 -2.98
CA THR A 27 13.54 6.03 -3.68
C THR A 27 12.94 5.02 -2.69
N MET A 28 13.61 4.72 -1.58
CA MET A 28 13.11 3.84 -0.53
C MET A 28 11.90 4.45 0.18
N ASP A 29 11.92 5.73 0.49
CA ASP A 29 10.80 6.43 1.14
C ASP A 29 9.56 6.42 0.24
N LEU A 30 9.71 6.66 -1.07
CA LEU A 30 8.61 6.60 -2.03
C LEU A 30 7.98 5.21 -2.13
N GLN A 31 8.78 4.15 -2.09
CA GLN A 31 8.27 2.77 -2.10
C GLN A 31 7.45 2.44 -0.85
N ILE A 32 7.87 2.94 0.31
CA ILE A 32 7.14 2.75 1.57
C ILE A 32 5.81 3.53 1.54
N ASP A 33 5.81 4.74 1.03
CA ASP A 33 4.58 5.53 0.88
C ASP A 33 3.58 4.88 -0.09
N GLU A 34 4.08 4.33 -1.21
CA GLU A 34 3.27 3.55 -2.14
C GLU A 34 2.68 2.29 -1.48
N PHE A 35 3.47 1.59 -0.68
CA PHE A 35 2.99 0.44 0.08
C PHE A 35 1.80 0.81 0.98
N TYR A 36 1.90 1.89 1.76
CA TYR A 36 0.80 2.33 2.61
C TYR A 36 -0.44 2.71 1.80
N LYS A 37 -0.24 3.37 0.68
CA LYS A 37 -1.32 3.76 -0.23
C LYS A 37 -2.04 2.55 -0.82
N ASP A 38 -1.31 1.56 -1.27
CA ASP A 38 -1.85 0.32 -1.84
C ASP A 38 -2.63 -0.48 -0.79
N CYS A 39 -2.09 -0.61 0.41
CA CYS A 39 -2.77 -1.23 1.53
C CYS A 39 -4.10 -0.53 1.85
N ALA A 40 -4.08 0.80 1.95
CA ALA A 40 -5.28 1.59 2.23
C ALA A 40 -6.32 1.43 1.13
N ALA A 41 -5.93 1.52 -0.14
CA ALA A 41 -6.82 1.38 -1.28
C ALA A 41 -7.46 -0.01 -1.35
N GLY A 42 -6.67 -1.06 -1.20
CA GLY A 42 -7.16 -2.45 -1.21
C GLY A 42 -8.14 -2.74 -0.08
N LEU A 43 -7.81 -2.34 1.13
CA LEU A 43 -8.69 -2.52 2.29
C LEU A 43 -9.99 -1.72 2.17
N LEU A 44 -9.94 -0.48 1.66
CA LEU A 44 -11.14 0.32 1.44
C LEU A 44 -12.06 -0.26 0.38
N GLN A 45 -11.51 -0.80 -0.70
CA GLN A 45 -12.31 -1.44 -1.73
C GLN A 45 -13.08 -2.64 -1.16
N LEU A 46 -12.44 -3.45 -0.33
CA LEU A 46 -13.11 -4.54 0.36
C LEU A 46 -14.11 -4.06 1.42
N TYR A 47 -13.83 -2.95 2.11
CA TYR A 47 -14.75 -2.38 3.09
C TYR A 47 -16.06 -1.92 2.47
N LEU A 48 -16.03 -1.35 1.26
CA LEU A 48 -17.22 -0.87 0.55
C LEU A 48 -18.17 -2.00 0.14
N VAL A 49 -17.65 -3.20 -0.09
CA VAL A 49 -18.45 -4.37 -0.49
C VAL A 49 -18.71 -5.34 0.65
N PHE A 50 -18.10 -5.11 1.81
CA PHE A 50 -18.23 -5.98 2.98
C PHE A 50 -19.71 -6.25 3.33
N PRO A 51 -20.09 -7.47 3.69
CA PRO A 51 -19.29 -8.69 3.89
C PRO A 51 -19.16 -9.59 2.63
N ARG A 52 -19.51 -9.10 1.47
CA ARG A 52 -19.45 -9.88 0.22
C ARG A 52 -18.01 -10.14 -0.19
N ARG A 53 -17.77 -11.33 -0.74
CA ARG A 53 -16.50 -11.67 -1.38
C ARG A 53 -16.45 -11.09 -2.79
N THR A 54 -15.30 -10.62 -3.20
CA THR A 54 -15.08 -10.05 -4.53
C THR A 54 -13.66 -10.33 -5.02
N ALA A 55 -13.45 -10.28 -6.33
CA ALA A 55 -12.11 -10.25 -6.86
C ALA A 55 -11.51 -8.85 -6.65
N LEU A 56 -10.30 -8.79 -6.11
CA LEU A 56 -9.57 -7.56 -5.89
C LEU A 56 -8.44 -7.45 -6.91
N TYR A 57 -8.66 -6.68 -7.97
CA TYR A 57 -7.69 -6.49 -9.04
C TYR A 57 -6.67 -5.41 -8.69
N VAL A 58 -5.41 -5.68 -9.00
CA VAL A 58 -4.33 -4.70 -8.82
C VAL A 58 -4.55 -3.47 -9.69
N GLU A 59 -5.00 -3.64 -10.92
CA GLU A 59 -5.28 -2.53 -11.83
C GLU A 59 -6.37 -1.57 -11.35
N ASP A 60 -7.33 -2.05 -10.55
CA ASP A 60 -8.34 -1.19 -9.93
C ASP A 60 -7.75 -0.24 -8.88
N LEU A 61 -6.60 -0.59 -8.33
CA LEU A 61 -5.93 0.18 -7.27
C LEU A 61 -4.89 1.16 -7.82
N ILE A 62 -4.11 0.75 -8.82
CA ILE A 62 -2.99 1.52 -9.36
C ILE A 62 -3.18 2.00 -10.79
N GLY A 63 -4.24 1.56 -11.47
CA GLY A 63 -4.46 1.80 -12.89
C GLY A 63 -3.80 0.73 -13.77
N LEU A 64 -4.06 0.83 -15.07
CA LEU A 64 -3.45 -0.04 -16.05
C LEU A 64 -1.96 0.27 -16.17
N GLU A 65 -1.15 -0.76 -15.99
CA GLU A 65 0.29 -0.74 -16.19
C GLU A 65 0.65 -1.61 -17.40
N GLU A 66 1.51 -1.12 -18.28
CA GLU A 66 1.99 -1.92 -19.40
C GLU A 66 2.97 -3.00 -18.89
N PRO A 67 2.82 -4.25 -19.35
CA PRO A 67 3.81 -5.29 -19.10
C PRO A 67 5.18 -4.88 -19.64
N ASP A 68 6.24 -5.48 -19.11
CA ASP A 68 7.58 -5.31 -19.64
C ASP A 68 7.75 -5.96 -21.03
N GLU A 69 8.94 -5.82 -21.63
CA GLU A 69 9.28 -6.39 -22.93
C GLU A 69 9.15 -7.92 -23.02
N PHE A 70 9.07 -8.61 -21.88
CA PHE A 70 8.88 -10.06 -21.77
C PHE A 70 7.44 -10.45 -21.44
N GLY A 71 6.52 -9.48 -21.37
CA GLY A 71 5.13 -9.71 -20.98
C GLY A 71 4.90 -9.96 -19.49
N LEU A 72 5.89 -9.64 -18.64
CA LEU A 72 5.76 -9.76 -17.18
C LEU A 72 5.14 -8.47 -16.60
N PRO A 73 4.37 -8.60 -15.49
CA PRO A 73 3.82 -7.44 -14.81
C PRO A 73 4.91 -6.43 -14.40
N SER A 74 4.61 -5.14 -14.48
CA SER A 74 5.52 -4.08 -14.07
C SER A 74 5.96 -4.24 -12.62
N LYS A 75 7.09 -3.64 -12.24
CA LYS A 75 7.55 -3.63 -10.83
C LYS A 75 6.52 -2.97 -9.91
N ARG A 76 5.82 -1.95 -10.40
CA ARG A 76 4.76 -1.28 -9.65
C ARG A 76 3.59 -2.21 -9.38
N HIS A 77 3.17 -2.98 -10.38
CA HIS A 77 2.14 -4.00 -10.26
C HIS A 77 2.52 -5.08 -9.25
N GLN A 78 3.75 -5.61 -9.37
CA GLN A 78 4.27 -6.63 -8.44
C GLN A 78 4.33 -6.12 -6.99
N SER A 79 4.72 -4.86 -6.78
CA SER A 79 4.75 -4.24 -5.45
C SER A 79 3.36 -4.10 -4.85
N CYS A 80 2.37 -3.70 -5.64
CA CYS A 80 0.99 -3.61 -5.17
C CYS A 80 0.41 -4.99 -4.84
N LEU A 81 0.60 -5.99 -5.69
CA LEU A 81 0.19 -7.36 -5.39
C LEU A 81 0.86 -7.88 -4.12
N GLY A 82 2.15 -7.60 -3.95
CA GLY A 82 2.90 -7.93 -2.74
C GLY A 82 2.31 -7.31 -1.48
N ALA A 83 1.86 -6.05 -1.56
CA ALA A 83 1.19 -5.38 -0.46
C ALA A 83 -0.14 -6.05 -0.08
N LEU A 84 -0.93 -6.47 -1.07
CA LEU A 84 -2.18 -7.18 -0.85
C LEU A 84 -1.96 -8.57 -0.22
N LEU A 85 -0.95 -9.30 -0.69
CA LEU A 85 -0.57 -10.59 -0.10
C LEU A 85 -0.07 -10.43 1.33
N TRP A 86 0.74 -9.40 1.59
CA TRP A 86 1.17 -9.07 2.95
C TRP A 86 -0.02 -8.78 3.88
N LEU A 87 -1.04 -8.03 3.41
CA LEU A 87 -2.27 -7.80 4.19
C LEU A 87 -2.99 -9.09 4.55
N ALA A 88 -2.97 -10.08 3.66
CA ALA A 88 -3.55 -11.39 3.93
C ALA A 88 -2.71 -12.19 4.96
N ASP A 89 -1.40 -12.18 4.82
CA ASP A 89 -0.47 -12.85 5.75
C ASP A 89 -0.58 -12.26 7.16
N GLU A 90 -0.74 -10.94 7.26
CA GLU A 90 -0.97 -10.24 8.53
C GLU A 90 -2.41 -10.35 9.05
N GLY A 91 -3.29 -11.03 8.31
CA GLY A 91 -4.65 -11.32 8.73
C GLY A 91 -5.63 -10.16 8.64
N TYR A 92 -5.41 -9.16 7.79
CA TYR A 92 -6.35 -8.06 7.56
C TYR A 92 -7.45 -8.42 6.55
N LEU A 93 -7.15 -9.30 5.62
CA LEU A 93 -8.08 -9.82 4.64
C LEU A 93 -7.89 -11.32 4.45
N ARG A 94 -8.84 -11.97 3.79
CA ARG A 94 -8.78 -13.37 3.38
C ARG A 94 -9.14 -13.46 1.91
N PHE A 95 -8.58 -14.42 1.21
CA PHE A 95 -8.86 -14.73 -0.19
C PHE A 95 -8.71 -16.23 -0.43
N ASP A 96 -9.22 -16.73 -1.53
CA ASP A 96 -9.17 -18.17 -1.83
C ASP A 96 -7.95 -18.50 -2.73
N SER A 97 -7.71 -17.72 -3.77
CA SER A 97 -6.60 -17.93 -4.71
C SER A 97 -6.17 -16.64 -5.40
N THR A 98 -5.08 -16.68 -6.14
CA THR A 98 -4.66 -15.58 -7.01
C THR A 98 -5.07 -15.83 -8.45
N ILE A 99 -5.51 -14.79 -9.15
CA ILE A 99 -5.84 -14.83 -10.56
C ILE A 99 -4.62 -14.31 -11.34
N ARG A 100 -3.82 -15.20 -11.91
CA ARG A 100 -2.69 -14.89 -12.82
C ARG A 100 -1.76 -13.76 -12.36
N TYR A 101 -1.51 -13.61 -11.08
CA TYR A 101 -0.78 -12.47 -10.50
C TYR A 101 -1.42 -11.09 -10.74
N GLU A 102 -2.68 -11.05 -11.16
CA GLU A 102 -3.42 -9.82 -11.46
C GLU A 102 -4.40 -9.44 -10.35
N ALA A 103 -4.89 -10.44 -9.60
CA ALA A 103 -5.91 -10.23 -8.58
C ALA A 103 -5.87 -11.29 -7.47
N LEU A 104 -6.50 -10.95 -6.35
CA LEU A 104 -6.91 -11.90 -5.30
C LEU A 104 -8.36 -12.30 -5.54
N ASP A 105 -8.62 -13.58 -5.73
CA ASP A 105 -9.98 -14.10 -5.93
C ASP A 105 -10.70 -14.31 -4.60
N GLN A 106 -12.01 -14.03 -4.58
CA GLN A 106 -12.86 -14.18 -3.41
C GLN A 106 -12.30 -13.45 -2.16
N ALA A 107 -11.73 -12.28 -2.36
CA ALA A 107 -11.19 -11.47 -1.28
C ALA A 107 -12.30 -10.87 -0.40
N VAL A 108 -12.07 -10.84 0.89
CA VAL A 108 -12.96 -10.26 1.90
C VAL A 108 -12.16 -9.80 3.10
N LEU A 109 -12.62 -8.74 3.78
CA LEU A 109 -12.01 -8.32 5.02
C LEU A 109 -12.14 -9.40 6.10
N SER A 110 -11.09 -9.56 6.90
CA SER A 110 -11.18 -10.28 8.17
C SER A 110 -11.89 -9.42 9.21
N GLU A 111 -12.25 -10.03 10.34
CA GLU A 111 -12.75 -9.29 11.52
C GLU A 111 -11.76 -8.19 11.93
N LYS A 112 -10.46 -8.52 12.01
CA LYS A 112 -9.38 -7.58 12.33
C LYS A 112 -9.38 -6.39 11.37
N GLY A 113 -9.42 -6.62 10.07
CA GLY A 113 -9.44 -5.57 9.06
C GLY A 113 -10.68 -4.69 9.16
N PHE A 114 -11.84 -5.30 9.30
CA PHE A 114 -13.10 -4.58 9.46
C PHE A 114 -13.13 -3.71 10.72
N LEU A 115 -12.83 -4.26 11.88
CA LEU A 115 -12.88 -3.52 13.15
C LEU A 115 -11.90 -2.35 13.17
N ARG A 116 -10.71 -2.51 12.59
CA ARG A 116 -9.74 -1.42 12.52
C ARG A 116 -10.17 -0.29 11.59
N LEU A 117 -10.78 -0.60 10.47
CA LEU A 117 -11.34 0.40 9.56
C LEU A 117 -12.57 1.11 10.15
N ALA A 118 -13.37 0.41 10.94
CA ALA A 118 -14.57 0.95 11.55
C ALA A 118 -14.30 1.80 12.82
N ARG A 119 -13.10 1.76 13.37
CA ARG A 119 -12.79 2.51 14.59
C ARG A 119 -12.75 4.01 14.36
N THR A 120 -13.04 4.77 15.41
CA THR A 120 -12.98 6.24 15.40
C THR A 120 -11.52 6.72 15.41
N VAL A 121 -11.20 7.68 14.54
CA VAL A 121 -9.89 8.32 14.51
C VAL A 121 -9.79 9.35 15.65
N PRO A 122 -8.73 9.28 16.48
CA PRO A 122 -8.51 10.25 17.53
C PRO A 122 -8.43 11.69 17.00
N GLY A 123 -9.06 12.64 17.70
CA GLY A 123 -8.98 14.07 17.38
C GLY A 123 -9.87 14.54 16.23
N VAL A 124 -10.66 13.66 15.58
CA VAL A 124 -11.56 14.06 14.49
C VAL A 124 -12.93 14.54 15.03
N LEU A 125 -13.42 13.97 16.10
CA LEU A 125 -14.75 14.29 16.66
C LEU A 125 -14.97 15.79 16.93
N PRO A 126 -14.03 16.57 17.48
CA PRO A 126 -14.23 18.00 17.70
C PRO A 126 -14.46 18.80 16.38
N GLN A 127 -13.88 18.33 15.28
CA GLN A 127 -14.04 18.96 13.97
C GLN A 127 -15.41 18.69 13.35
N LEU A 128 -16.10 17.68 13.82
CA LEU A 128 -17.43 17.27 13.34
C LEU A 128 -18.57 17.84 14.21
N HIS A 129 -18.25 18.71 15.15
CA HIS A 129 -19.24 19.36 16.03
C HIS A 129 -20.29 20.09 15.20
N GLY A 130 -21.56 19.88 15.53
CA GLY A 130 -22.69 20.51 14.83
C GLY A 130 -23.29 19.65 13.70
N LEU A 131 -22.67 18.54 13.30
CA LEU A 131 -23.27 17.59 12.38
C LEU A 131 -24.22 16.62 13.10
N PRO A 132 -25.20 16.04 12.39
CA PRO A 132 -26.07 15.00 12.97
C PRO A 132 -25.23 13.82 13.48
N ALA A 133 -25.67 13.20 14.58
CA ALA A 133 -24.93 12.12 15.25
C ALA A 133 -24.61 10.95 14.30
N ALA A 134 -25.50 10.60 13.39
CA ALA A 134 -25.27 9.56 12.40
C ALA A 134 -24.12 9.91 11.44
N VAL A 135 -24.02 11.18 11.04
CA VAL A 135 -22.95 11.69 10.16
C VAL A 135 -21.63 11.70 10.91
N GLN A 136 -21.62 12.20 12.16
CA GLN A 136 -20.41 12.18 13.01
C GLN A 136 -19.86 10.77 13.16
N ARG A 137 -20.73 9.79 13.41
CA ARG A 137 -20.33 8.39 13.56
C ARG A 137 -19.64 7.83 12.30
N VAL A 138 -20.17 8.13 11.12
CA VAL A 138 -19.62 7.66 9.86
C VAL A 138 -18.31 8.39 9.53
N GLN A 139 -18.30 9.71 9.63
CA GLN A 139 -17.16 10.54 9.24
C GLN A 139 -15.98 10.43 10.21
N SER A 140 -16.20 10.01 11.43
CA SER A 140 -15.14 9.77 12.40
C SER A 140 -14.39 8.46 12.20
N THR A 141 -14.90 7.56 11.36
CA THR A 141 -14.26 6.27 11.11
C THR A 141 -12.97 6.40 10.33
N LEU A 142 -12.03 5.48 10.60
CA LEU A 142 -10.77 5.40 9.87
C LEU A 142 -11.02 5.16 8.36
N ALA A 143 -11.98 4.33 8.01
CA ALA A 143 -12.36 4.07 6.62
C ALA A 143 -12.77 5.35 5.89
N TRP A 144 -13.61 6.19 6.51
CA TRP A 144 -14.04 7.44 5.89
C TRP A 144 -12.88 8.43 5.74
N GLN A 145 -12.05 8.58 6.77
CA GLN A 145 -10.87 9.46 6.75
C GLN A 145 -9.85 9.02 5.69
N LEU A 146 -9.57 7.71 5.57
CA LEU A 146 -8.72 7.18 4.51
C LEU A 146 -9.29 7.44 3.11
N ARG A 147 -10.59 7.26 2.93
CA ARG A 147 -11.27 7.55 1.66
C ARG A 147 -11.08 9.01 1.25
N GLN A 148 -11.25 9.93 2.18
CA GLN A 148 -11.03 11.35 1.93
C GLN A 148 -9.57 11.66 1.58
N ALA A 149 -8.63 11.07 2.31
CA ALA A 149 -7.20 11.25 2.05
C ALA A 149 -6.78 10.70 0.68
N LEU A 150 -7.28 9.55 0.28
CA LEU A 150 -7.04 8.95 -1.04
C LEU A 150 -7.65 9.79 -2.17
N SER A 151 -8.87 10.31 -1.99
CA SER A 151 -9.54 11.16 -2.98
C SER A 151 -8.82 12.50 -3.17
N GLY A 152 -8.24 13.05 -2.10
CA GLY A 152 -7.48 14.30 -2.13
C GLY A 152 -6.00 14.12 -2.48
N ALA A 153 -5.54 12.90 -2.68
CA ALA A 153 -4.13 12.56 -2.94
C ALA A 153 -3.14 13.12 -1.88
N HIS A 154 -3.57 13.18 -0.61
CA HIS A 154 -2.76 13.67 0.50
C HIS A 154 -1.87 12.54 1.06
N SER A 155 -0.69 12.34 0.46
CA SER A 155 0.21 11.22 0.76
C SER A 155 0.59 11.11 2.24
N GLU A 156 0.94 12.21 2.90
CA GLU A 156 1.29 12.20 4.33
C GLU A 156 0.12 11.77 5.22
N GLN A 157 -1.07 12.21 4.89
CA GLN A 157 -2.27 11.83 5.64
C GLN A 157 -2.62 10.37 5.43
N ILE A 158 -2.47 9.85 4.20
CA ILE A 158 -2.65 8.43 3.90
C ILE A 158 -1.69 7.59 4.73
N VAL A 159 -0.40 7.91 4.73
CA VAL A 159 0.63 7.21 5.50
C VAL A 159 0.29 7.21 6.99
N ARG A 160 -0.05 8.37 7.55
CA ARG A 160 -0.41 8.51 8.97
C ARG A 160 -1.61 7.65 9.35
N LEU A 161 -2.68 7.71 8.57
CA LEU A 161 -3.91 6.96 8.82
C LEU A 161 -3.70 5.45 8.64
N THR A 162 -2.91 5.03 7.66
CA THR A 162 -2.61 3.62 7.43
C THR A 162 -1.71 3.05 8.53
N ARG A 163 -0.74 3.84 9.03
CA ARG A 163 0.01 3.46 10.23
C ARG A 163 -0.91 3.27 11.43
N LEU A 164 -1.84 4.19 11.65
CA LEU A 164 -2.84 4.08 12.69
C LEU A 164 -3.69 2.80 12.56
N LEU A 165 -3.99 2.38 11.34
CA LEU A 165 -4.68 1.13 11.07
C LEU A 165 -3.85 -0.09 11.51
N PHE A 166 -2.53 -0.06 11.28
CA PHE A 166 -1.64 -1.17 11.64
C PHE A 166 -1.23 -1.16 13.11
N GLU A 167 -1.28 -0.02 13.77
CA GLU A 167 -0.99 0.04 15.20
C GLU A 167 -2.00 -0.82 15.98
N SER A 168 -1.47 -1.81 16.67
CA SER A 168 -2.21 -2.46 17.74
C SER A 168 -2.39 -1.41 18.83
N THR A 169 -3.61 -0.99 19.10
CA THR A 169 -3.90 -0.42 20.41
C THR A 169 -3.62 -1.51 21.42
N LEU A 170 -2.47 -1.44 22.04
CA LEU A 170 -2.30 -1.99 23.37
C LEU A 170 -3.15 -1.08 24.26
N ASP A 171 -4.46 -1.17 24.14
CA ASP A 171 -5.34 -0.72 25.18
C ASP A 171 -5.03 -1.59 26.38
N GLY A 172 -4.34 -0.96 27.31
CA GLY A 172 -3.88 -1.57 28.51
C GLY A 172 -4.99 -2.32 29.18
N ASP A 173 -4.82 -3.62 29.21
CA ASP A 173 -5.35 -4.41 30.28
C ASP A 173 -4.56 -4.06 31.53
N SER A 174 -4.98 -2.97 32.14
CA SER A 174 -4.64 -2.59 33.52
C SER A 174 -5.86 -2.78 34.35
N ASP A 175 -6.40 -3.98 34.33
CA ASP A 175 -7.24 -4.43 35.45
C ASP A 175 -6.35 -5.12 36.46
N THR A 176 -5.85 -4.30 37.31
CA THR A 176 -5.33 -4.70 38.61
C THR A 176 -6.51 -5.04 39.50
N VAL A 177 -6.51 -6.22 39.97
CA VAL A 177 -7.21 -6.70 41.18
C VAL A 177 -7.00 -5.75 42.34
#